data_71f1b4f6dc11b871800d1c158aa9ab9f
#
_entry.id   71f1b4f6dc11b871800d1c158aa9ab9f
#
_cell.length_a   1.000
_cell.length_b   1.000
_cell.length_c   1.000
_cell.angle_alpha   90.00
_cell.angle_beta   90.00
_cell.angle_gamma   90.00
#
_symmetry.space_group_name_H-M   'P 1'
#
loop_
_entity.id
_entity.type
_entity.pdbx_description
1 polymer ?
#
loop_
_entity_poly.entity_id
_entity_poly.type
_entity_poly.pdbx_seq_one_letter_code
_entity_poly.pdbx_strand_id
1 'polypeptide(L)'
;DTFERLNALTAEGLGAEREGDVHGDPRGLPFVRFDDDAREAFGEWRSEFERTIRGAEGEGLEGALSKFRHHVPALALALHVIDGGAGPVTLPATLRALALAEYFESHARRLHSSGRRMTVRAARTIIDKARAGSLPAPFTARDVYRNQWAGLGDRAAVADALDLLAAYGWLTETTIDTGGRPTATY
;
A
#
# COMPACT_ATOMS: atom_id res chain seq x y z
N ASP A 1 21.30 -27.02 -10.50
CA ASP A 1 20.60 -26.30 -9.46
C ASP A 1 19.92 -25.05 -10.04
N THR A 2 18.71 -24.70 -9.52
CA THR A 2 17.94 -23.54 -10.03
C THR A 2 18.73 -22.25 -9.87
N PHE A 3 19.46 -22.06 -8.77
CA PHE A 3 20.24 -20.84 -8.54
C PHE A 3 21.44 -20.73 -9.50
N GLU A 4 22.10 -21.81 -9.81
CA GLU A 4 23.21 -21.82 -10.78
C GLU A 4 22.69 -21.43 -12.17
N ARG A 5 21.54 -21.97 -12.57
CA ARG A 5 20.88 -21.60 -13.82
C ARG A 5 20.50 -20.13 -13.85
N LEU A 6 19.90 -19.61 -12.80
CA LEU A 6 19.50 -18.20 -12.69
C LEU A 6 20.72 -17.27 -12.77
N ASN A 7 21.84 -17.64 -12.15
CA ASN A 7 23.08 -16.86 -12.18
C ASN A 7 23.75 -16.85 -13.58
N ALA A 8 23.47 -17.85 -14.41
CA ALA A 8 24.01 -17.95 -15.77
C ALA A 8 23.13 -17.25 -16.82
N LEU A 9 21.96 -16.70 -16.42
CA LEU A 9 21.04 -16.07 -17.34
C LEU A 9 21.59 -14.74 -17.86
N THR A 10 21.44 -14.55 -19.16
CA THR A 10 21.69 -13.27 -19.83
C THR A 10 20.39 -12.77 -20.46
N ALA A 11 20.31 -11.49 -20.77
CA ALA A 11 19.16 -10.91 -21.43
C ALA A 11 18.92 -11.58 -22.81
N GLU A 12 20.00 -11.87 -23.53
CA GLU A 12 19.97 -12.57 -24.81
C GLU A 12 19.48 -14.02 -24.65
N GLY A 13 19.94 -14.71 -23.61
CA GLY A 13 19.53 -16.08 -23.30
C GLY A 13 18.04 -16.19 -22.94
N LEU A 14 17.46 -15.10 -22.41
CA LEU A 14 16.04 -14.98 -22.15
C LEU A 14 15.23 -14.55 -23.38
N GLY A 15 15.87 -14.23 -24.50
CA GLY A 15 15.19 -13.66 -25.67
C GLY A 15 14.64 -12.26 -25.41
N ALA A 16 15.27 -11.48 -24.51
CA ALA A 16 14.85 -10.13 -24.22
C ALA A 16 15.11 -9.19 -25.39
N GLU A 17 14.16 -8.31 -25.62
CA GLU A 17 14.22 -7.26 -26.63
C GLU A 17 14.79 -5.96 -26.00
N ARG A 18 15.23 -5.05 -26.86
CA ARG A 18 15.56 -3.66 -26.50
C ARG A 18 14.85 -2.70 -27.45
N GLU A 19 14.42 -1.57 -26.94
CA GLU A 19 13.95 -0.51 -27.84
C GLU A 19 15.12 0.01 -28.66
N GLY A 20 14.91 0.20 -29.96
CA GLY A 20 15.84 0.90 -30.82
C GLY A 20 15.64 2.40 -30.76
N ASP A 21 16.72 3.17 -30.92
CA ASP A 21 16.61 4.61 -31.14
C ASP A 21 16.16 4.91 -32.59
N VAL A 22 16.12 6.20 -32.94
CA VAL A 22 15.73 6.64 -34.29
C VAL A 22 16.64 6.12 -35.41
N HIS A 23 17.81 5.59 -35.06
CA HIS A 23 18.78 4.97 -35.98
C HIS A 23 18.76 3.44 -35.91
N GLY A 24 17.92 2.85 -35.04
CA GLY A 24 17.82 1.40 -34.84
C GLY A 24 18.83 0.81 -33.87
N ASP A 25 19.65 1.64 -33.21
CA ASP A 25 20.59 1.20 -32.19
C ASP A 25 19.86 0.82 -30.91
N PRO A 26 20.17 -0.36 -30.28
CA PRO A 26 19.49 -0.82 -29.09
C PRO A 26 19.75 0.12 -27.92
N ARG A 27 18.69 0.66 -27.33
CA ARG A 27 18.72 1.54 -26.15
C ARG A 27 17.79 1.02 -25.05
N GLY A 28 18.00 1.54 -23.86
CA GLY A 28 17.17 1.23 -22.70
C GLY A 28 17.48 -0.13 -22.07
N LEU A 29 16.67 -0.47 -21.07
CA LEU A 29 16.75 -1.76 -20.39
C LEU A 29 16.16 -2.87 -21.27
N PRO A 30 16.74 -4.08 -21.26
CA PRO A 30 16.13 -5.21 -21.93
C PRO A 30 14.79 -5.54 -21.26
N PHE A 31 13.83 -5.98 -22.08
CA PHE A 31 12.50 -6.38 -21.60
C PHE A 31 12.03 -7.65 -22.31
N VAL A 32 11.13 -8.37 -21.66
CA VAL A 32 10.44 -9.54 -22.23
C VAL A 32 8.96 -9.22 -22.31
N ARG A 33 8.34 -9.51 -23.45
CA ARG A 33 6.90 -9.31 -23.64
C ARG A 33 6.10 -10.48 -23.07
N PHE A 34 4.84 -10.26 -22.85
CA PHE A 34 3.87 -11.33 -22.67
C PHE A 34 3.57 -11.99 -24.03
N ASP A 35 3.27 -13.29 -24.05
CA ASP A 35 2.58 -13.89 -25.17
C ASP A 35 1.15 -13.32 -25.31
N ASP A 36 0.45 -13.62 -26.38
CA ASP A 36 -0.84 -12.99 -26.67
C ASP A 36 -1.89 -13.32 -25.60
N ASP A 37 -1.97 -14.57 -25.17
CA ASP A 37 -2.92 -15.03 -24.15
C ASP A 37 -2.59 -14.42 -22.77
N ALA A 38 -1.33 -14.36 -22.41
CA ALA A 38 -0.87 -13.73 -21.15
C ALA A 38 -1.14 -12.24 -21.15
N ARG A 39 -0.97 -11.58 -22.30
CA ARG A 39 -1.25 -10.15 -22.45
C ARG A 39 -2.73 -9.85 -22.31
N GLU A 40 -3.60 -10.69 -22.88
CA GLU A 40 -5.04 -10.58 -22.74
C GLU A 40 -5.45 -10.75 -21.27
N ALA A 41 -5.04 -11.83 -20.61
CA ALA A 41 -5.34 -12.11 -19.21
C ALA A 41 -4.85 -10.99 -18.26
N PHE A 42 -3.64 -10.47 -18.49
CA PHE A 42 -3.13 -9.34 -17.71
C PHE A 42 -3.91 -8.05 -17.97
N GLY A 43 -4.33 -7.80 -19.22
CA GLY A 43 -5.12 -6.64 -19.62
C GLY A 43 -6.50 -6.62 -18.96
N GLU A 44 -7.19 -7.76 -18.94
CA GLU A 44 -8.47 -7.94 -18.27
C GLU A 44 -8.34 -7.69 -16.76
N TRP A 45 -7.41 -8.39 -16.12
CA TRP A 45 -7.11 -8.19 -14.69
C TRP A 45 -6.81 -6.73 -14.38
N ARG A 46 -5.94 -6.07 -15.15
CA ARG A 46 -5.56 -4.67 -14.94
C ARG A 46 -6.77 -3.75 -15.01
N SER A 47 -7.65 -3.97 -15.99
CA SER A 47 -8.85 -3.15 -16.17
C SER A 47 -9.80 -3.24 -14.98
N GLU A 48 -9.97 -4.42 -14.39
CA GLU A 48 -10.77 -4.64 -13.19
C GLU A 48 -10.07 -4.09 -11.95
N PHE A 49 -8.77 -4.32 -11.84
CA PHE A 49 -7.97 -3.86 -10.71
C PHE A 49 -7.92 -2.33 -10.61
N GLU A 50 -7.91 -1.60 -11.72
CA GLU A 50 -8.03 -0.14 -11.74
C GLU A 50 -9.35 0.36 -11.15
N ARG A 51 -10.45 -0.40 -11.29
CA ARG A 51 -11.71 -0.08 -10.63
C ARG A 51 -11.61 -0.31 -9.11
N THR A 52 -10.95 -1.38 -8.73
CA THR A 52 -10.68 -1.74 -7.33
C THR A 52 -9.84 -0.67 -6.62
N ILE A 53 -8.78 -0.15 -7.29
CA ILE A 53 -7.95 0.93 -6.74
C ILE A 53 -8.78 2.19 -6.51
N ARG A 54 -9.59 2.60 -7.48
CA ARG A 54 -10.44 3.79 -7.37
C ARG A 54 -11.49 3.69 -6.27
N GLY A 55 -11.90 2.48 -5.90
CA GLY A 55 -12.79 2.22 -4.77
C GLY A 55 -12.08 1.99 -3.43
N ALA A 56 -10.75 2.05 -3.40
CA ALA A 56 -9.99 1.82 -2.18
C ALA A 56 -10.17 2.99 -1.21
N GLU A 57 -10.56 2.67 0.03
CA GLU A 57 -10.71 3.69 1.06
C GLU A 57 -9.37 3.96 1.75
N GLY A 58 -8.88 5.19 1.62
CA GLY A 58 -7.68 5.73 2.26
C GLY A 58 -6.43 5.68 1.39
N GLU A 59 -5.69 6.78 1.40
CA GLU A 59 -4.49 7.01 0.57
C GLU A 59 -3.42 5.92 0.73
N GLY A 60 -3.27 5.36 1.94
CA GLY A 60 -2.29 4.31 2.21
C GLY A 60 -2.59 3.00 1.48
N LEU A 61 -3.85 2.58 1.40
CA LEU A 61 -4.26 1.38 0.68
C LEU A 61 -4.16 1.61 -0.83
N GLU A 62 -4.65 2.75 -1.33
CA GLU A 62 -4.53 3.12 -2.74
C GLU A 62 -3.06 3.13 -3.19
N GLY A 63 -2.18 3.78 -2.41
CA GLY A 63 -0.74 3.82 -2.66
C GLY A 63 -0.07 2.44 -2.65
N ALA A 64 -0.51 1.53 -1.78
CA ALA A 64 -0.02 0.15 -1.77
C ALA A 64 -0.48 -0.63 -3.00
N LEU A 65 -1.77 -0.55 -3.33
CA LEU A 65 -2.36 -1.27 -4.47
C LEU A 65 -1.83 -0.75 -5.81
N SER A 66 -1.61 0.55 -5.96
CA SER A 66 -1.11 1.13 -7.21
C SER A 66 0.21 0.52 -7.70
N LYS A 67 1.04 0.01 -6.78
CA LYS A 67 2.31 -0.65 -7.10
C LYS A 67 2.15 -2.01 -7.79
N PHE A 68 0.98 -2.63 -7.68
CA PHE A 68 0.71 -3.92 -8.32
C PHE A 68 0.79 -3.87 -9.84
N ARG A 69 0.57 -2.69 -10.45
CA ARG A 69 0.76 -2.46 -11.88
C ARG A 69 2.15 -2.87 -12.37
N HIS A 70 3.15 -2.74 -11.49
CA HIS A 70 4.55 -3.09 -11.78
C HIS A 70 4.95 -4.44 -11.17
N HIS A 71 4.43 -4.75 -9.98
CA HIS A 71 4.79 -5.97 -9.27
C HIS A 71 4.26 -7.23 -9.98
N VAL A 72 3.06 -7.18 -10.55
CA VAL A 72 2.46 -8.35 -11.20
C VAL A 72 3.24 -8.76 -12.45
N PRO A 73 3.56 -7.86 -13.40
CA PRO A 73 4.41 -8.22 -14.54
C PRO A 73 5.80 -8.73 -14.13
N ALA A 74 6.42 -8.08 -13.14
CA ALA A 74 7.72 -8.51 -12.63
C ALA A 74 7.66 -9.92 -12.02
N LEU A 75 6.59 -10.22 -11.28
CA LEU A 75 6.35 -11.54 -10.69
C LEU A 75 6.08 -12.60 -11.75
N ALA A 76 5.30 -12.27 -12.79
CA ALA A 76 5.05 -13.16 -13.91
C ALA A 76 6.34 -13.52 -14.64
N LEU A 77 7.20 -12.54 -14.91
CA LEU A 77 8.51 -12.77 -15.49
C LEU A 77 9.39 -13.64 -14.58
N ALA A 78 9.44 -13.34 -13.28
CA ALA A 78 10.22 -14.15 -12.32
C ALA A 78 9.77 -15.62 -12.31
N LEU A 79 8.46 -15.87 -12.27
CA LEU A 79 7.91 -17.22 -12.31
C LEU A 79 8.20 -17.93 -13.64
N HIS A 80 8.08 -17.23 -14.76
CA HIS A 80 8.42 -17.76 -16.07
C HIS A 80 9.89 -18.21 -16.14
N VAL A 81 10.80 -17.38 -15.65
CA VAL A 81 12.23 -17.65 -15.63
C VAL A 81 12.58 -18.77 -14.63
N ILE A 82 11.96 -18.80 -13.46
CA ILE A 82 12.15 -19.89 -12.48
C ILE A 82 11.74 -21.24 -13.03
N ASP A 83 10.67 -21.30 -13.84
CA ASP A 83 10.20 -22.52 -14.50
C ASP A 83 11.08 -22.92 -15.69
N GLY A 84 12.09 -22.13 -16.04
CA GLY A 84 13.01 -22.38 -17.16
C GLY A 84 12.53 -21.82 -18.48
N GLY A 85 11.54 -20.91 -18.45
CA GLY A 85 11.05 -20.24 -19.65
C GLY A 85 12.07 -19.28 -20.24
N ALA A 86 12.00 -19.11 -21.55
CA ALA A 86 12.69 -18.10 -22.34
C ALA A 86 11.71 -17.57 -23.40
N GLY A 87 12.00 -16.39 -23.94
CA GLY A 87 11.07 -15.69 -24.83
C GLY A 87 9.88 -15.09 -24.09
N PRO A 88 8.73 -14.89 -24.75
CA PRO A 88 7.57 -14.25 -24.14
C PRO A 88 7.07 -14.94 -22.88
N VAL A 89 6.70 -14.14 -21.89
CA VAL A 89 6.12 -14.63 -20.61
C VAL A 89 4.79 -15.32 -20.91
N THR A 90 4.68 -16.57 -20.48
CA THR A 90 3.55 -17.43 -20.80
C THR A 90 2.32 -17.19 -19.94
N LEU A 91 1.14 -17.56 -20.47
CA LEU A 91 -0.12 -17.53 -19.73
C LEU A 91 -0.05 -18.26 -18.37
N PRO A 92 0.48 -19.50 -18.25
CA PRO A 92 0.57 -20.16 -16.93
C PRO A 92 1.37 -19.39 -15.89
N ALA A 93 2.49 -18.76 -16.25
CA ALA A 93 3.28 -17.93 -15.36
C ALA A 93 2.49 -16.67 -14.96
N THR A 94 1.78 -16.07 -15.89
CA THR A 94 0.94 -14.89 -15.66
C THR A 94 -0.22 -15.21 -14.72
N LEU A 95 -0.96 -16.29 -14.92
CA LEU A 95 -2.07 -16.69 -14.05
C LEU A 95 -1.60 -16.94 -12.61
N ARG A 96 -0.43 -17.53 -12.41
CA ARG A 96 0.17 -17.71 -11.09
C ARG A 96 0.52 -16.37 -10.44
N ALA A 97 1.04 -15.41 -11.20
CA ALA A 97 1.32 -14.07 -10.72
C ALA A 97 0.03 -13.33 -10.32
N LEU A 98 -1.05 -13.48 -11.09
CA LEU A 98 -2.35 -12.91 -10.77
C LEU A 98 -2.94 -13.52 -9.48
N ALA A 99 -2.84 -14.83 -9.29
CA ALA A 99 -3.28 -15.49 -8.06
C ALA A 99 -2.48 -15.01 -6.83
N LEU A 100 -1.16 -14.80 -6.98
CA LEU A 100 -0.34 -14.20 -5.93
C LEU A 100 -0.69 -12.73 -5.66
N ALA A 101 -1.05 -11.97 -6.69
CA ALA A 101 -1.51 -10.59 -6.54
C ALA A 101 -2.79 -10.52 -5.70
N GLU A 102 -3.76 -11.40 -5.93
CA GLU A 102 -4.98 -11.51 -5.14
C GLU A 102 -4.67 -11.82 -3.66
N TYR A 103 -3.76 -12.77 -3.42
CA TYR A 103 -3.27 -13.07 -2.07
C TYR A 103 -2.64 -11.83 -1.41
N PHE A 104 -1.74 -11.13 -2.08
CA PHE A 104 -1.09 -9.93 -1.53
C PHE A 104 -2.07 -8.77 -1.33
N GLU A 105 -3.05 -8.59 -2.21
CA GLU A 105 -4.12 -7.63 -2.05
C GLU A 105 -4.90 -7.89 -0.75
N SER A 106 -5.26 -9.13 -0.49
CA SER A 106 -5.95 -9.52 0.74
C SER A 106 -5.16 -9.16 2.00
N HIS A 107 -3.83 -9.28 1.95
CA HIS A 107 -2.93 -8.89 3.03
C HIS A 107 -2.81 -7.37 3.18
N ALA A 108 -2.65 -6.65 2.07
CA ALA A 108 -2.62 -5.18 2.08
C ALA A 108 -3.90 -4.61 2.72
N ARG A 109 -5.07 -5.11 2.32
CA ARG A 109 -6.36 -4.72 2.92
C ARG A 109 -6.41 -4.98 4.42
N ARG A 110 -5.92 -6.14 4.89
CA ARG A 110 -5.86 -6.46 6.33
C ARG A 110 -4.93 -5.53 7.10
N LEU A 111 -3.76 -5.20 6.55
CA LEU A 111 -2.81 -4.27 7.16
C LEU A 111 -3.42 -2.88 7.30
N HIS A 112 -3.99 -2.35 6.24
CA HIS A 112 -4.61 -1.02 6.26
C HIS A 112 -5.90 -0.98 7.11
N SER A 113 -6.68 -2.06 7.16
CA SER A 113 -7.82 -2.16 8.09
C SER A 113 -7.40 -2.26 9.55
N SER A 114 -6.21 -2.79 9.86
CA SER A 114 -5.69 -2.84 11.22
C SER A 114 -5.31 -1.47 11.76
N GLY A 115 -4.74 -0.59 10.91
CA GLY A 115 -4.48 0.81 11.24
C GLY A 115 -5.77 1.54 11.64
N ARG A 116 -6.83 1.39 10.86
CA ARG A 116 -8.16 1.95 11.16
C ARG A 116 -8.74 1.42 12.49
N ARG A 117 -8.58 0.11 12.77
CA ARG A 117 -8.98 -0.46 14.08
C ARG A 117 -8.17 0.08 15.24
N MET A 118 -6.89 0.33 15.04
CA MET A 118 -6.04 0.96 16.06
C MET A 118 -6.48 2.39 16.34
N THR A 119 -6.75 3.19 15.32
CA THR A 119 -7.28 4.57 15.46
C THR A 119 -8.62 4.57 16.20
N VAL A 120 -9.54 3.68 15.86
CA VAL A 120 -10.84 3.56 16.56
C VAL A 120 -10.65 3.14 18.02
N ARG A 121 -9.74 2.22 18.31
CA ARG A 121 -9.41 1.84 19.70
C ARG A 121 -8.81 3.01 20.49
N ALA A 122 -7.88 3.74 19.88
CA ALA A 122 -7.27 4.93 20.45
C ALA A 122 -8.34 6.01 20.75
N ALA A 123 -9.23 6.27 19.80
CA ALA A 123 -10.35 7.18 19.95
C ALA A 123 -11.28 6.78 21.11
N ARG A 124 -11.65 5.50 21.20
CA ARG A 124 -12.43 4.98 22.33
C ARG A 124 -11.71 5.17 23.64
N THR A 125 -10.41 4.90 23.73
CA THR A 125 -9.61 5.11 24.94
C THR A 125 -9.69 6.57 25.38
N ILE A 126 -9.58 7.55 24.48
CA ILE A 126 -9.71 8.98 24.80
C ILE A 126 -11.09 9.27 25.43
N ILE A 127 -12.18 8.83 24.80
CA ILE A 127 -13.53 9.04 25.32
C ILE A 127 -13.73 8.39 26.69
N ASP A 128 -13.27 7.15 26.87
CA ASP A 128 -13.39 6.45 28.15
C ASP A 128 -12.62 7.15 29.26
N LYS A 129 -11.43 7.69 28.96
CA LYS A 129 -10.62 8.47 29.92
C LYS A 129 -11.25 9.82 30.25
N ALA A 130 -11.83 10.50 29.27
CA ALA A 130 -12.57 11.74 29.51
C ALA A 130 -13.81 11.49 30.39
N ARG A 131 -14.61 10.45 30.11
CA ARG A 131 -15.77 10.05 30.90
C ARG A 131 -15.42 9.63 32.31
N ALA A 132 -14.27 8.99 32.48
CA ALA A 132 -13.75 8.61 33.80
C ALA A 132 -13.13 9.77 34.61
N GLY A 133 -13.10 11.00 34.05
CA GLY A 133 -12.48 12.15 34.67
C GLY A 133 -10.94 12.14 34.71
N SER A 134 -10.32 11.16 34.05
CA SER A 134 -8.86 11.06 33.94
C SER A 134 -8.28 12.02 32.89
N LEU A 135 -9.13 12.60 32.05
CA LEU A 135 -8.81 13.63 31.07
C LEU A 135 -9.86 14.75 31.20
N PRO A 136 -9.60 15.75 32.01
CA PRO A 136 -10.54 16.85 32.20
C PRO A 136 -10.62 17.75 31.00
N ALA A 137 -11.84 18.11 30.56
CA ALA A 137 -12.06 19.05 29.47
C ALA A 137 -11.99 20.52 29.97
N PRO A 138 -11.48 21.46 29.16
CA PRO A 138 -10.85 21.25 27.86
C PRO A 138 -9.44 20.64 27.98
N PHE A 139 -9.04 19.83 27.03
CA PHE A 139 -7.73 19.19 26.97
C PHE A 139 -7.06 19.39 25.59
N THR A 140 -5.75 19.20 25.53
CA THR A 140 -4.95 19.27 24.31
C THR A 140 -4.47 17.88 23.87
N ALA A 141 -4.02 17.75 22.61
CA ALA A 141 -3.35 16.53 22.15
C ALA A 141 -2.13 16.17 23.03
N ARG A 142 -1.44 17.19 23.57
CA ARG A 142 -0.31 16.99 24.49
C ARG A 142 -0.72 16.33 25.80
N ASP A 143 -1.88 16.67 26.32
CA ASP A 143 -2.38 16.09 27.56
C ASP A 143 -2.70 14.61 27.38
N VAL A 144 -3.29 14.23 26.23
CA VAL A 144 -3.50 12.83 25.86
C VAL A 144 -2.18 12.09 25.72
N TYR A 145 -1.24 12.65 24.95
CA TYR A 145 0.06 12.03 24.69
C TYR A 145 0.89 11.81 25.96
N ARG A 146 0.87 12.76 26.91
CA ARG A 146 1.64 12.68 28.17
C ARG A 146 1.26 11.50 29.05
N ASN A 147 0.04 11.04 28.95
CA ASN A 147 -0.46 9.92 29.74
C ASN A 147 0.01 8.55 29.24
N GLN A 148 0.59 8.45 28.05
CA GLN A 148 1.13 7.22 27.45
C GLN A 148 0.15 6.02 27.50
N TRP A 149 -1.15 6.28 27.39
CA TRP A 149 -2.14 5.20 27.38
C TRP A 149 -1.95 4.26 26.18
N ALA A 150 -2.36 3.02 26.35
CA ALA A 150 -2.23 1.99 25.30
C ALA A 150 -2.86 2.46 23.97
N GLY A 151 -2.05 2.45 22.91
CA GLY A 151 -2.44 2.93 21.57
C GLY A 151 -2.35 4.45 21.38
N LEU A 152 -1.91 5.22 22.40
CA LEU A 152 -1.77 6.68 22.38
C LEU A 152 -0.35 7.14 22.78
N GLY A 153 0.63 6.24 22.64
CA GLY A 153 2.04 6.53 22.94
C GLY A 153 2.79 7.23 21.81
N ASP A 154 2.16 7.44 20.66
CA ASP A 154 2.70 8.16 19.51
C ASP A 154 1.84 9.38 19.19
N ARG A 155 2.49 10.49 18.80
CA ARG A 155 1.81 11.76 18.47
C ARG A 155 0.90 11.64 17.26
N ALA A 156 1.30 10.87 16.24
CA ALA A 156 0.48 10.65 15.06
C ALA A 156 -0.79 9.87 15.42
N ALA A 157 -0.67 8.80 16.22
CA ALA A 157 -1.82 8.03 16.69
C ALA A 157 -2.80 8.87 17.52
N VAL A 158 -2.30 9.82 18.34
CA VAL A 158 -3.15 10.76 19.06
C VAL A 158 -3.87 11.72 18.13
N ALA A 159 -3.15 12.30 17.14
CA ALA A 159 -3.74 13.20 16.16
C ALA A 159 -4.85 12.49 15.38
N ASP A 160 -4.57 11.33 14.78
CA ASP A 160 -5.53 10.53 14.02
C ASP A 160 -6.78 10.18 14.84
N ALA A 161 -6.60 9.89 16.14
CA ALA A 161 -7.71 9.56 17.02
C ALA A 161 -8.58 10.80 17.35
N LEU A 162 -7.98 11.96 17.55
CA LEU A 162 -8.68 13.24 17.82
C LEU A 162 -9.42 13.72 16.56
N ASP A 163 -8.77 13.64 15.39
CA ASP A 163 -9.39 13.97 14.11
C ASP A 163 -10.61 13.08 13.84
N LEU A 164 -10.48 11.77 14.11
CA LEU A 164 -11.61 10.86 14.01
C LEU A 164 -12.77 11.25 14.92
N LEU A 165 -12.49 11.60 16.17
CA LEU A 165 -13.51 12.00 17.13
C LEU A 165 -14.18 13.33 16.75
N ALA A 166 -13.42 14.29 16.25
CA ALA A 166 -13.94 15.56 15.76
C ALA A 166 -14.81 15.35 14.52
N ALA A 167 -14.36 14.53 13.56
CA ALA A 167 -15.11 14.20 12.33
C ALA A 167 -16.46 13.54 12.63
N TYR A 168 -16.56 12.76 13.70
CA TYR A 168 -17.80 12.12 14.13
C TYR A 168 -18.61 12.96 15.15
N GLY A 169 -18.19 14.19 15.46
CA GLY A 169 -18.88 15.09 16.39
C GLY A 169 -18.85 14.67 17.85
N TRP A 170 -17.90 13.79 18.23
CA TRP A 170 -17.69 13.41 19.63
C TRP A 170 -16.90 14.44 20.42
N LEU A 171 -16.09 15.25 19.74
CA LEU A 171 -15.32 16.36 20.28
C LEU A 171 -15.55 17.59 19.42
N THR A 172 -15.50 18.76 20.07
CA THR A 172 -15.48 20.06 19.39
C THR A 172 -14.07 20.62 19.50
N GLU A 173 -13.41 20.83 18.36
CA GLU A 173 -12.11 21.48 18.33
C GLU A 173 -12.28 22.99 18.43
N THR A 174 -11.52 23.61 19.33
CA THR A 174 -11.44 25.06 19.51
C THR A 174 -9.98 25.48 19.52
N THR A 175 -9.64 26.49 18.76
CA THR A 175 -8.28 27.04 18.76
C THR A 175 -8.17 28.15 19.82
N ILE A 176 -7.23 28.00 20.73
CA ILE A 176 -6.92 29.03 21.73
C ILE A 176 -5.63 29.72 21.31
N ASP A 177 -5.68 31.07 21.25
CA ASP A 177 -4.48 31.90 21.12
C ASP A 177 -3.80 32.04 22.50
N THR A 178 -2.59 31.46 22.60
CA THR A 178 -1.80 31.46 23.82
C THR A 178 -0.71 32.54 23.86
N GLY A 179 -0.76 33.52 22.93
CA GLY A 179 0.30 34.52 22.75
C GLY A 179 1.56 33.97 22.05
N GLY A 180 1.49 32.74 21.54
CA GLY A 180 2.52 32.05 20.78
C GLY A 180 1.89 31.29 19.63
N ARG A 181 2.30 30.02 19.40
CA ARG A 181 1.66 29.17 18.38
C ARG A 181 0.25 28.78 18.83
N PRO A 182 -0.80 29.02 18.03
CA PRO A 182 -2.16 28.62 18.35
C PRO A 182 -2.23 27.13 18.72
N THR A 183 -3.01 26.79 19.73
CA THR A 183 -3.13 25.41 20.24
C THR A 183 -4.58 24.96 20.11
N ALA A 184 -4.79 23.79 19.47
CA ALA A 184 -6.10 23.16 19.45
C ALA A 184 -6.43 22.55 20.82
N THR A 185 -7.66 22.77 21.26
CA THR A 185 -8.25 22.18 22.48
C THR A 185 -9.56 21.50 22.12
N TYR A 186 -9.90 20.48 22.86
CA TYR A 186 -11.07 19.63 22.64
C TYR A 186 -11.95 19.56 23.87
#